data_911a58d1d03f4355b154519684f39680
#
_entry.id   911a58d1d03f4355b154519684f39680
#
_cell.length_a   1.000
_cell.length_b   1.000
_cell.length_c   1.000
_cell.angle_alpha   90.00
_cell.angle_beta   90.00
_cell.angle_gamma   90.00
#
_symmetry.space_group_name_H-M   'P 1'
#
loop_
_entity.id
_entity.type
_entity.pdbx_description
1 polymer ?
#
loop_
_entity_poly.entity_id
_entity_poly.type
_entity_poly.pdbx_seq_one_letter_code
_entity_poly.pdbx_strand_id
1 'polypeptide(L)'
;MCLLWKHPVVLVEVQRALSDGSFELLPVRIEPSSLSSLGDRLPQETVLHVIEGDAHDPPTDAIVTQVLTANPSARSIVLAEEFTELAAFSLLRLGAKGLITYAEASQRLPRILGEVDAGGFWVPRALLSRFVDETRAASAPRRPVGRTSALTPREQEILDDLLHNLSNKEIASKRRISSRTAKFHVSNVLTKHGVRRRADLFLLSFPERGASQPT
;
A
#
# COMPACT_ATOMS: atom_id res chain seq x y z
N MET A 1 16.60 17.02 -9.38
CA MET A 1 15.46 16.17 -9.04
C MET A 1 14.42 16.15 -10.15
N CYS A 2 13.62 15.11 -10.30
CA CYS A 2 12.52 15.03 -11.24
C CYS A 2 11.20 15.33 -10.54
N LEU A 3 10.37 16.21 -11.11
CA LEU A 3 9.01 16.48 -10.66
C LEU A 3 8.02 15.87 -11.66
N LEU A 4 7.25 14.90 -11.19
CA LEU A 4 6.13 14.33 -11.93
C LEU A 4 4.85 15.05 -11.52
N TRP A 5 4.30 15.83 -12.41
CA TRP A 5 3.18 16.71 -12.13
C TRP A 5 1.99 16.51 -13.08
N LYS A 6 0.78 16.75 -12.57
CA LYS A 6 -0.50 16.71 -13.29
C LYS A 6 -1.06 18.13 -13.49
N HIS A 7 -1.02 18.91 -12.43
CA HIS A 7 -1.63 20.25 -12.38
C HIS A 7 -0.55 21.35 -12.46
N PRO A 8 -0.66 22.30 -13.37
CA PRO A 8 0.33 23.37 -13.56
C PRO A 8 0.64 24.17 -12.30
N VAL A 9 -0.34 24.31 -11.40
CA VAL A 9 -0.17 25.01 -10.11
C VAL A 9 0.91 24.34 -9.26
N VAL A 10 0.95 23.01 -9.23
CA VAL A 10 1.96 22.25 -8.46
C VAL A 10 3.37 22.50 -9.00
N LEU A 11 3.52 22.56 -10.32
CA LEU A 11 4.82 22.91 -10.92
C LEU A 11 5.29 24.29 -10.46
N VAL A 12 4.40 25.29 -10.52
CA VAL A 12 4.72 26.68 -10.11
C VAL A 12 5.09 26.75 -8.63
N GLU A 13 4.32 26.10 -7.76
CA GLU A 13 4.58 26.11 -6.31
C GLU A 13 5.89 25.40 -5.95
N VAL A 14 6.20 24.29 -6.58
CA VAL A 14 7.46 23.56 -6.40
C VAL A 14 8.64 24.40 -6.90
N GLN A 15 8.52 25.03 -8.09
CA GLN A 15 9.55 25.95 -8.61
C GLN A 15 9.79 27.12 -7.64
N ARG A 16 8.71 27.67 -7.08
CA ARG A 16 8.81 28.74 -6.10
C ARG A 16 9.50 28.29 -4.80
N ALA A 17 9.17 27.11 -4.30
CA ALA A 17 9.78 26.55 -3.09
C ALA A 17 11.28 26.23 -3.27
N LEU A 18 11.73 26.04 -4.52
CA LEU A 18 13.13 25.75 -4.88
C LEU A 18 13.85 26.95 -5.52
N SER A 19 13.35 28.16 -5.35
CA SER A 19 13.92 29.37 -5.93
C SER A 19 15.33 29.71 -5.43
N ASP A 20 15.77 29.08 -4.33
CA ASP A 20 17.14 29.19 -3.79
C ASP A 20 18.21 28.47 -4.63
N GLY A 21 17.81 27.71 -5.66
CA GLY A 21 18.71 26.97 -6.52
C GLY A 21 19.34 25.72 -5.90
N SER A 22 18.83 25.27 -4.74
CA SER A 22 19.32 24.08 -4.03
C SER A 22 19.20 22.79 -4.82
N PHE A 23 18.23 22.73 -5.75
CA PHE A 23 17.97 21.56 -6.61
C PHE A 23 17.65 21.99 -8.04
N GLU A 24 18.28 21.35 -9.01
CA GLU A 24 17.87 21.46 -10.41
C GLU A 24 16.56 20.67 -10.63
N LEU A 25 15.54 21.36 -11.16
CA LEU A 25 14.22 20.80 -11.38
C LEU A 25 14.04 20.33 -12.81
N LEU A 26 13.75 19.06 -12.98
CA LEU A 26 13.40 18.42 -14.27
C LEU A 26 11.91 18.07 -14.26
N PRO A 27 11.03 18.91 -14.86
CA PRO A 27 9.61 18.68 -14.84
C PRO A 27 9.17 17.66 -15.89
N VAL A 28 8.39 16.65 -15.49
CA VAL A 28 7.77 15.67 -16.36
C VAL A 28 6.25 15.68 -16.12
N ARG A 29 5.48 16.05 -17.15
CA ARG A 29 4.02 16.06 -17.05
C ARG A 29 3.49 14.64 -17.15
N ILE A 30 2.59 14.28 -16.22
CA ILE A 30 1.87 13.01 -16.24
C ILE A 30 0.54 13.20 -16.97
N GLU A 31 0.30 12.36 -17.94
CA GLU A 31 -0.98 12.26 -18.65
C GLU A 31 -1.53 10.83 -18.50
N PRO A 32 -2.84 10.64 -18.34
CA PRO A 32 -3.44 9.32 -18.16
C PRO A 32 -3.03 8.31 -19.23
N SER A 33 -2.98 8.77 -20.50
CA SER A 33 -2.60 7.97 -21.67
C SER A 33 -1.13 7.59 -21.73
N SER A 34 -0.25 8.23 -20.95
CA SER A 34 1.20 8.08 -21.05
C SER A 34 1.85 7.29 -19.91
N LEU A 35 1.05 6.66 -19.04
CA LEU A 35 1.58 5.94 -17.88
C LEU A 35 2.50 4.79 -18.30
N SER A 36 2.15 4.03 -19.33
CA SER A 36 2.94 2.89 -19.81
C SER A 36 4.32 3.29 -20.38
N SER A 37 4.44 4.51 -20.90
CA SER A 37 5.69 5.06 -21.43
C SER A 37 6.38 6.03 -20.45
N LEU A 38 5.89 6.13 -19.23
CA LEU A 38 6.45 7.05 -18.25
C LEU A 38 7.93 6.75 -17.97
N GLY A 39 8.28 5.46 -17.85
CA GLY A 39 9.66 5.02 -17.61
C GLY A 39 10.66 5.56 -18.63
N ASP A 40 10.29 5.58 -19.91
CA ASP A 40 11.14 6.06 -21.01
C ASP A 40 11.34 7.58 -20.98
N ARG A 41 10.43 8.30 -20.32
CA ARG A 41 10.44 9.76 -20.19
C ARG A 41 11.15 10.25 -18.93
N LEU A 42 11.48 9.34 -18.02
CA LEU A 42 12.21 9.69 -16.79
C LEU A 42 13.68 9.95 -17.10
N PRO A 43 14.27 11.01 -16.50
CA PRO A 43 15.70 11.24 -16.60
C PRO A 43 16.48 10.09 -15.94
N GLN A 44 17.32 9.40 -16.72
CA GLN A 44 18.03 8.17 -16.32
C GLN A 44 18.93 8.36 -15.09
N GLU A 45 19.54 9.54 -14.95
CA GLU A 45 20.49 9.84 -13.88
C GLU A 45 19.84 10.39 -12.63
N THR A 46 18.52 10.63 -12.66
CA THR A 46 17.83 11.26 -11.52
C THR A 46 17.39 10.22 -10.50
N VAL A 47 17.91 10.33 -9.29
CA VAL A 47 17.55 9.46 -8.17
C VAL A 47 16.34 9.99 -7.40
N LEU A 48 16.22 11.31 -7.25
CA LEU A 48 15.18 11.96 -6.42
C LEU A 48 13.96 12.35 -7.27
N HIS A 49 12.79 11.80 -6.93
CA HIS A 49 11.54 12.03 -7.64
C HIS A 49 10.47 12.59 -6.68
N VAL A 50 9.87 13.71 -7.05
CA VAL A 50 8.66 14.23 -6.41
C VAL A 50 7.48 13.93 -7.32
N ILE A 51 6.47 13.26 -6.80
CA ILE A 51 5.31 12.76 -7.53
C ILE A 51 4.07 13.45 -6.99
N GLU A 52 3.37 14.19 -7.82
CA GLU A 52 2.06 14.73 -7.47
C GLU A 52 1.08 13.57 -7.33
N GLY A 53 0.60 13.37 -6.10
CA GLY A 53 -0.36 12.34 -5.74
C GLY A 53 -1.79 12.86 -5.85
N ASP A 54 -2.63 12.05 -6.45
CA ASP A 54 -4.06 12.27 -6.56
C ASP A 54 -4.78 10.93 -6.44
N ALA A 55 -6.01 10.95 -5.94
CA ALA A 55 -6.88 9.78 -5.91
C ALA A 55 -7.43 9.40 -7.31
N HIS A 56 -7.24 10.26 -8.30
CA HIS A 56 -7.79 10.13 -9.64
C HIS A 56 -6.77 9.56 -10.63
N ASP A 57 -7.13 9.49 -11.90
CA ASP A 57 -6.39 8.84 -12.97
C ASP A 57 -5.17 9.68 -13.45
N PRO A 58 -3.98 9.06 -13.59
CA PRO A 58 -3.63 7.72 -13.14
C PRO A 58 -3.39 7.67 -11.61
N PRO A 59 -3.68 6.54 -10.95
CA PRO A 59 -3.51 6.42 -9.52
C PRO A 59 -2.03 6.54 -9.12
N THR A 60 -1.78 7.16 -7.98
CA THR A 60 -0.43 7.49 -7.49
C THR A 60 0.46 6.26 -7.30
N ASP A 61 -0.10 5.15 -6.86
CA ASP A 61 0.62 3.89 -6.66
C ASP A 61 1.14 3.30 -7.98
N ALA A 62 0.38 3.44 -9.07
CA ALA A 62 0.84 3.05 -10.40
C ALA A 62 2.01 3.93 -10.88
N ILE A 63 1.98 5.24 -10.62
CA ILE A 63 3.08 6.15 -10.96
C ILE A 63 4.35 5.79 -10.17
N VAL A 64 4.22 5.60 -8.84
CA VAL A 64 5.34 5.17 -7.98
C VAL A 64 5.93 3.85 -8.47
N THR A 65 5.08 2.90 -8.83
CA THR A 65 5.52 1.60 -9.37
C THR A 65 6.32 1.77 -10.66
N GLN A 66 5.86 2.60 -11.60
CA GLN A 66 6.59 2.87 -12.85
C GLN A 66 7.95 3.54 -12.59
N VAL A 67 8.01 4.51 -11.69
CA VAL A 67 9.28 5.17 -11.31
C VAL A 67 10.27 4.17 -10.74
N LEU A 68 9.85 3.32 -9.80
CA LEU A 68 10.72 2.32 -9.16
C LEU A 68 11.08 1.15 -10.09
N THR A 69 10.24 0.85 -11.07
CA THR A 69 10.56 -0.15 -12.11
C THR A 69 11.61 0.38 -13.07
N ALA A 70 11.49 1.64 -13.48
CA ALA A 70 12.45 2.28 -14.37
C ALA A 70 13.80 2.55 -13.66
N ASN A 71 13.76 2.94 -12.40
CA ASN A 71 14.94 3.17 -11.58
C ASN A 71 14.76 2.59 -10.16
N PRO A 72 15.25 1.37 -9.88
CA PRO A 72 15.16 0.75 -8.56
C PRO A 72 15.85 1.53 -7.42
N SER A 73 16.77 2.42 -7.76
CA SER A 73 17.46 3.30 -6.81
C SER A 73 16.72 4.61 -6.55
N ALA A 74 15.58 4.84 -7.21
CA ALA A 74 14.80 6.05 -7.08
C ALA A 74 14.30 6.26 -5.65
N ARG A 75 14.39 7.50 -5.20
CA ARG A 75 13.85 7.97 -3.92
C ARG A 75 12.61 8.79 -4.21
N SER A 76 11.45 8.20 -3.99
CA SER A 76 10.16 8.82 -4.34
C SER A 76 9.56 9.53 -3.14
N ILE A 77 9.16 10.76 -3.34
CA ILE A 77 8.37 11.58 -2.42
C ILE A 77 7.01 11.82 -3.08
N VAL A 78 5.95 11.51 -2.38
CA VAL A 78 4.58 11.78 -2.85
C VAL A 78 4.07 13.06 -2.20
N LEU A 79 3.57 13.97 -3.03
CA LEU A 79 3.02 15.26 -2.65
C LEU A 79 1.50 15.24 -2.90
N ALA A 80 0.67 15.41 -1.86
CA ALA A 80 -0.78 15.37 -1.97
C ALA A 80 -1.43 16.37 -1.00
N GLU A 81 -2.74 16.57 -1.11
CA GLU A 81 -3.49 17.40 -0.18
C GLU A 81 -3.54 16.74 1.21
N GLU A 82 -3.88 15.48 1.23
CA GLU A 82 -3.94 14.66 2.44
C GLU A 82 -3.62 13.19 2.13
N PHE A 83 -3.35 12.41 3.16
CA PHE A 83 -3.11 10.97 3.05
C PHE A 83 -4.07 10.21 3.94
N THR A 84 -4.92 9.37 3.36
CA THR A 84 -5.58 8.34 4.13
C THR A 84 -4.55 7.30 4.58
N GLU A 85 -4.79 6.64 5.71
CA GLU A 85 -3.88 5.62 6.22
C GLU A 85 -3.65 4.48 5.21
N LEU A 86 -4.71 4.06 4.52
CA LEU A 86 -4.63 3.00 3.51
C LEU A 86 -3.73 3.40 2.34
N ALA A 87 -3.90 4.61 1.83
CA ALA A 87 -3.08 5.14 0.73
C ALA A 87 -1.61 5.30 1.17
N ALA A 88 -1.37 5.88 2.36
CA ALA A 88 -0.03 6.03 2.92
C ALA A 88 0.69 4.68 3.05
N PHE A 89 0.00 3.66 3.58
CA PHE A 89 0.60 2.33 3.75
C PHE A 89 0.85 1.62 2.42
N SER A 90 -0.01 1.82 1.42
CA SER A 90 0.22 1.32 0.06
C SER A 90 1.50 1.92 -0.52
N LEU A 91 1.65 3.24 -0.48
CA LEU A 91 2.80 3.96 -0.99
C LEU A 91 4.12 3.59 -0.28
N LEU A 92 4.07 3.46 1.06
CA LEU A 92 5.24 3.03 1.84
C LEU A 92 5.65 1.58 1.53
N ARG A 93 4.70 0.68 1.31
CA ARG A 93 5.00 -0.70 0.87
C ARG A 93 5.61 -0.76 -0.51
N LEU A 94 5.22 0.13 -1.41
CA LEU A 94 5.84 0.27 -2.73
C LEU A 94 7.26 0.84 -2.66
N GLY A 95 7.64 1.48 -1.55
CA GLY A 95 9.00 2.01 -1.35
C GLY A 95 9.10 3.52 -1.37
N ALA A 96 7.98 4.25 -1.32
CA ALA A 96 8.02 5.70 -1.17
C ALA A 96 8.80 6.10 0.09
N LYS A 97 9.68 7.08 -0.04
CA LYS A 97 10.53 7.59 1.05
C LYS A 97 9.96 8.83 1.73
N GLY A 98 9.08 9.55 1.04
CA GLY A 98 8.43 10.74 1.57
C GLY A 98 6.94 10.76 1.28
N LEU A 99 6.16 11.20 2.28
CA LEU A 99 4.75 11.54 2.15
C LEU A 99 4.58 12.93 2.72
N ILE A 100 4.29 13.91 1.88
CA ILE A 100 4.22 15.32 2.25
C ILE A 100 2.94 15.96 1.74
N THR A 101 2.41 16.89 2.52
CA THR A 101 1.28 17.69 2.08
C THR A 101 1.73 18.94 1.32
N TYR A 102 0.84 19.53 0.51
CA TYR A 102 1.13 20.81 -0.15
C TYR A 102 1.49 21.91 0.87
N ALA A 103 0.84 21.92 2.04
CA ALA A 103 1.13 22.87 3.11
C ALA A 103 2.56 22.72 3.67
N GLU A 104 3.05 21.50 3.82
CA GLU A 104 4.42 21.23 4.25
C GLU A 104 5.43 21.57 3.14
N ALA A 105 5.12 21.21 1.90
CA ALA A 105 6.00 21.44 0.75
C ALA A 105 6.28 22.93 0.58
N SER A 106 5.26 23.80 0.67
CA SER A 106 5.41 25.25 0.51
C SER A 106 6.42 25.88 1.47
N GLN A 107 6.67 25.27 2.62
CA GLN A 107 7.54 25.81 3.68
C GLN A 107 8.86 25.07 3.84
N ARG A 108 8.91 23.78 3.50
CA ARG A 108 10.01 22.89 3.91
C ARG A 108 10.57 22.02 2.79
N LEU A 109 10.13 22.20 1.56
CA LEU A 109 10.51 21.31 0.44
C LEU A 109 12.03 21.14 0.31
N PRO A 110 12.88 22.18 0.31
CA PRO A 110 14.33 21.99 0.20
C PRO A 110 14.91 21.09 1.29
N ARG A 111 14.45 21.28 2.53
CA ARG A 111 14.87 20.43 3.66
C ARG A 111 14.43 19.00 3.51
N ILE A 112 13.17 18.77 3.09
CA ILE A 112 12.60 17.44 2.89
C ILE A 112 13.38 16.69 1.79
N LEU A 113 13.67 17.38 0.70
CA LEU A 113 14.46 16.84 -0.40
C LEU A 113 15.87 16.44 0.07
N GLY A 114 16.54 17.29 0.83
CA GLY A 114 17.86 17.00 1.38
C GLY A 114 17.86 15.78 2.31
N GLU A 115 16.87 15.64 3.18
CA GLU A 115 16.72 14.50 4.09
C GLU A 115 16.52 13.18 3.31
N VAL A 116 15.64 13.19 2.31
CA VAL A 116 15.36 12.01 1.49
C VAL A 116 16.53 11.71 0.55
N ASP A 117 17.20 12.74 0.03
CA ASP A 117 18.41 12.57 -0.79
C ASP A 117 19.58 11.99 -0.01
N ALA A 118 19.68 12.28 1.28
CA ALA A 118 20.63 11.64 2.20
C ALA A 118 20.25 10.18 2.56
N GLY A 119 19.13 9.66 2.04
CA GLY A 119 18.65 8.29 2.30
C GLY A 119 17.67 8.16 3.47
N GLY A 120 17.28 9.28 4.07
CA GLY A 120 16.28 9.33 5.14
C GLY A 120 14.84 9.12 4.64
N PHE A 121 13.91 9.24 5.59
CA PHE A 121 12.48 9.18 5.34
C PHE A 121 11.80 10.45 5.83
N TRP A 122 10.83 10.93 5.07
CA TRP A 122 9.96 12.02 5.49
C TRP A 122 8.50 11.57 5.49
N VAL A 123 8.05 11.08 6.63
CA VAL A 123 6.69 10.56 6.81
C VAL A 123 6.15 11.06 8.14
N PRO A 124 4.89 11.47 8.24
CA PRO A 124 4.28 11.83 9.51
C PRO A 124 4.52 10.72 10.56
N ARG A 125 5.07 11.11 11.72
CA ARG A 125 5.51 10.16 12.75
C ARG A 125 4.43 9.16 13.15
N ALA A 126 3.19 9.64 13.28
CA ALA A 126 2.05 8.79 13.63
C ALA A 126 1.79 7.72 12.58
N LEU A 127 1.84 8.07 11.28
CA LEU A 127 1.67 7.13 10.17
C LEU A 127 2.82 6.11 10.14
N LEU A 128 4.06 6.58 10.32
CA LEU A 128 5.23 5.70 10.30
C LEU A 128 5.19 4.69 11.46
N SER A 129 4.85 5.12 12.69
CA SER A 129 4.69 4.22 13.82
C SER A 129 3.66 3.13 13.54
N ARG A 130 2.49 3.51 13.06
CA ARG A 130 1.41 2.56 12.74
C ARG A 130 1.79 1.61 11.61
N PHE A 131 2.48 2.10 10.59
CA PHE A 131 2.99 1.28 9.50
C PHE A 131 4.01 0.24 10.00
N VAL A 132 4.94 0.63 10.88
CA VAL A 132 5.91 -0.27 11.50
C VAL A 132 5.20 -1.32 12.34
N ASP A 133 4.22 -0.94 13.16
CA ASP A 133 3.45 -1.87 14.00
C ASP A 133 2.66 -2.87 13.14
N GLU A 134 2.03 -2.41 12.05
CA GLU A 134 1.33 -3.29 11.11
C GLU A 134 2.30 -4.24 10.39
N THR A 135 3.45 -3.72 9.96
CA THR A 135 4.46 -4.53 9.28
C THR A 135 5.07 -5.56 10.23
N ARG A 136 5.33 -5.19 11.49
CA ARG A 136 5.77 -6.12 12.52
C ARG A 136 4.73 -7.20 12.80
N ALA A 137 3.46 -6.81 12.93
CA ALA A 137 2.37 -7.76 13.11
C ALA A 137 2.23 -8.71 11.90
N ALA A 138 2.51 -8.21 10.70
CA ALA A 138 2.52 -9.00 9.48
C ALA A 138 3.77 -9.89 9.34
N SER A 139 4.92 -9.40 9.80
CA SER A 139 6.24 -10.05 9.71
C SER A 139 6.62 -10.79 10.99
N ALA A 140 5.90 -10.58 12.09
CA ALA A 140 6.08 -11.41 13.27
C ALA A 140 6.07 -12.84 12.77
N PRO A 141 7.14 -13.63 13.03
CA PRO A 141 7.09 -15.04 12.75
C PRO A 141 5.78 -15.46 13.39
N ARG A 142 4.81 -15.87 12.55
CA ARG A 142 3.63 -16.52 13.10
C ARG A 142 4.28 -17.52 14.04
N ARG A 143 4.19 -17.29 15.35
CA ARG A 143 4.47 -18.36 16.29
C ARG A 143 3.90 -19.54 15.56
N PRO A 144 4.69 -20.56 15.18
CA PRO A 144 4.08 -21.76 14.72
C PRO A 144 3.07 -22.02 15.82
N VAL A 145 1.79 -21.76 15.51
CA VAL A 145 0.71 -22.18 16.39
C VAL A 145 0.99 -23.63 16.40
N GLY A 146 1.66 -24.04 17.47
CA GLY A 146 2.25 -25.34 17.55
C GLY A 146 1.18 -26.29 17.15
N ARG A 147 1.48 -27.13 16.16
CA ARG A 147 0.66 -28.26 15.75
C ARG A 147 -0.78 -27.81 15.57
N THR A 148 -1.27 -27.78 14.34
CA THR A 148 -2.70 -27.68 13.99
C THR A 148 -3.56 -27.86 15.24
N SER A 149 -3.84 -26.74 15.95
CA SER A 149 -4.80 -26.83 17.03
C SER A 149 -6.09 -27.16 16.30
N ALA A 150 -6.50 -28.42 16.42
CA ALA A 150 -7.72 -28.90 15.81
C ALA A 150 -8.80 -27.86 16.07
N LEU A 151 -9.56 -27.52 15.06
CA LEU A 151 -10.67 -26.61 15.26
C LEU A 151 -11.51 -27.16 16.40
N THR A 152 -11.91 -26.31 17.33
CA THR A 152 -12.92 -26.75 18.31
C THR A 152 -14.18 -27.17 17.57
N PRO A 153 -15.03 -28.03 18.14
CA PRO A 153 -16.28 -28.41 17.48
C PRO A 153 -17.09 -27.20 17.00
N ARG A 154 -17.06 -26.12 17.76
CA ARG A 154 -17.73 -24.87 17.41
C ARG A 154 -17.10 -24.14 16.24
N GLU A 155 -15.80 -24.15 16.16
CA GLU A 155 -15.06 -23.56 15.02
C GLU A 155 -15.22 -24.38 13.75
N GLN A 156 -15.33 -25.71 13.86
CA GLN A 156 -15.62 -26.59 12.75
C GLN A 156 -17.01 -26.29 12.15
N GLU A 157 -18.03 -26.14 12.99
CA GLU A 157 -19.37 -25.76 12.56
C GLU A 157 -19.36 -24.39 11.83
N ILE A 158 -18.60 -23.43 12.33
CA ILE A 158 -18.45 -22.12 11.72
C ILE A 158 -17.70 -22.22 10.40
N LEU A 159 -16.67 -23.07 10.29
CA LEU A 159 -15.96 -23.32 9.04
C LEU A 159 -16.92 -23.86 7.97
N ASP A 160 -17.75 -24.86 8.31
CA ASP A 160 -18.73 -25.42 7.40
C ASP A 160 -19.71 -24.35 6.91
N ASP A 161 -20.19 -23.48 7.81
CA ASP A 161 -21.06 -22.37 7.45
C ASP A 161 -20.37 -21.35 6.55
N LEU A 162 -19.08 -21.09 6.77
CA LEU A 162 -18.26 -20.24 5.91
C LEU A 162 -18.11 -20.82 4.50
N LEU A 163 -17.84 -22.11 4.38
CA LEU A 163 -17.71 -22.82 3.10
C LEU A 163 -19.04 -22.86 2.31
N HIS A 164 -20.17 -22.79 3.02
CA HIS A 164 -21.50 -22.62 2.41
C HIS A 164 -21.84 -21.15 2.11
N ASN A 165 -20.87 -20.26 2.18
CA ASN A 165 -21.00 -18.83 1.88
C ASN A 165 -21.99 -18.05 2.76
N LEU A 166 -22.28 -18.49 3.99
CA LEU A 166 -23.17 -17.80 4.93
C LEU A 166 -22.49 -16.56 5.52
N SER A 167 -23.16 -15.42 5.47
CA SER A 167 -22.69 -14.18 6.13
C SER A 167 -22.66 -14.33 7.65
N ASN A 168 -21.91 -13.46 8.34
CA ASN A 168 -21.85 -13.46 9.84
C ASN A 168 -23.24 -13.33 10.47
N LYS A 169 -24.19 -12.69 9.80
CA LYS A 169 -25.56 -12.51 10.27
C LYS A 169 -26.36 -13.83 10.15
N GLU A 170 -26.20 -14.54 9.03
CA GLU A 170 -26.80 -15.84 8.81
C GLU A 170 -26.23 -16.92 9.71
N ILE A 171 -24.90 -16.92 9.89
CA ILE A 171 -24.22 -17.79 10.88
C ILE A 171 -24.75 -17.52 12.27
N ALA A 172 -24.87 -16.26 12.69
CA ALA A 172 -25.39 -15.90 13.99
C ALA A 172 -26.82 -16.43 14.19
N SER A 173 -27.69 -16.24 13.21
CA SER A 173 -29.06 -16.75 13.22
C SER A 173 -29.10 -18.28 13.27
N LYS A 174 -28.38 -18.96 12.38
CA LYS A 174 -28.33 -20.41 12.28
C LYS A 174 -27.80 -21.07 13.57
N ARG A 175 -26.78 -20.45 14.16
CA ARG A 175 -26.10 -20.99 15.36
C ARG A 175 -26.65 -20.44 16.67
N ARG A 176 -27.70 -19.60 16.64
CA ARG A 176 -28.34 -18.97 17.79
C ARG A 176 -27.35 -18.23 18.70
N ILE A 177 -26.46 -17.44 18.09
CA ILE A 177 -25.48 -16.61 18.79
C ILE A 177 -25.58 -15.16 18.33
N SER A 178 -24.95 -14.24 19.07
CA SER A 178 -24.89 -12.84 18.62
C SER A 178 -24.03 -12.68 17.37
N SER A 179 -24.32 -11.67 16.53
CA SER A 179 -23.47 -11.34 15.37
C SER A 179 -22.03 -11.01 15.80
N ARG A 180 -21.84 -10.46 16.98
CA ARG A 180 -20.50 -10.20 17.56
C ARG A 180 -19.77 -11.50 17.86
N THR A 181 -20.47 -12.48 18.42
CA THR A 181 -19.91 -13.81 18.71
C THR A 181 -19.58 -14.56 17.42
N ALA A 182 -20.47 -14.50 16.42
CA ALA A 182 -20.20 -15.09 15.13
C ALA A 182 -18.93 -14.49 14.46
N LYS A 183 -18.81 -13.16 14.46
CA LYS A 183 -17.62 -12.46 13.95
C LYS A 183 -16.34 -12.88 14.68
N PHE A 184 -16.39 -13.08 15.99
CA PHE A 184 -15.26 -13.57 16.79
C PHE A 184 -14.83 -14.98 16.36
N HIS A 185 -15.77 -15.93 16.25
CA HIS A 185 -15.47 -17.29 15.81
C HIS A 185 -14.96 -17.34 14.37
N VAL A 186 -15.54 -16.54 13.45
CA VAL A 186 -15.07 -16.42 12.07
C VAL A 186 -13.61 -15.94 12.04
N SER A 187 -13.28 -14.92 12.83
CA SER A 187 -11.89 -14.44 12.94
C SER A 187 -10.94 -15.53 13.43
N ASN A 188 -11.34 -16.32 14.42
CA ASN A 188 -10.52 -17.42 14.93
C ASN A 188 -10.32 -18.53 13.90
N VAL A 189 -11.36 -18.91 13.15
CA VAL A 189 -11.27 -19.89 12.07
C VAL A 189 -10.31 -19.43 11.00
N LEU A 190 -10.43 -18.18 10.52
CA LEU A 190 -9.51 -17.61 9.53
C LEU A 190 -8.06 -17.61 10.02
N THR A 191 -7.85 -17.20 11.28
CA THR A 191 -6.54 -17.18 11.92
C THR A 191 -5.93 -18.58 12.00
N LYS A 192 -6.71 -19.60 12.42
CA LYS A 192 -6.24 -20.99 12.50
C LYS A 192 -5.91 -21.60 11.14
N HIS A 193 -6.61 -21.19 10.06
CA HIS A 193 -6.29 -21.58 8.69
C HIS A 193 -5.19 -20.72 8.07
N GLY A 194 -4.69 -19.74 8.79
CA GLY A 194 -3.61 -18.88 8.31
C GLY A 194 -4.01 -17.91 7.20
N VAL A 195 -5.31 -17.63 7.04
CA VAL A 195 -5.85 -16.72 6.02
C VAL A 195 -6.40 -15.45 6.64
N ARG A 196 -6.37 -14.35 5.87
CA ARG A 196 -6.88 -13.05 6.35
C ARG A 196 -8.30 -12.76 5.88
N ARG A 197 -8.67 -13.30 4.74
CA ARG A 197 -9.96 -13.02 4.10
C ARG A 197 -10.73 -14.32 3.91
N ARG A 198 -12.03 -14.20 3.96
CA ARG A 198 -12.95 -15.30 3.68
C ARG A 198 -12.71 -15.89 2.28
N ALA A 199 -12.44 -15.05 1.27
CA ALA A 199 -12.14 -15.50 -0.07
C ALA A 199 -10.91 -16.42 -0.12
N ASP A 200 -9.89 -16.13 0.68
CA ASP A 200 -8.66 -16.93 0.74
C ASP A 200 -8.92 -18.34 1.32
N LEU A 201 -9.94 -18.47 2.17
CA LEU A 201 -10.36 -19.77 2.72
C LEU A 201 -10.98 -20.67 1.64
N PHE A 202 -11.76 -20.10 0.70
CA PHE A 202 -12.30 -20.81 -0.44
C PHE A 202 -11.20 -21.34 -1.35
N LEU A 203 -10.19 -20.52 -1.65
CA LEU A 203 -9.05 -20.94 -2.47
C LEU A 203 -8.26 -22.10 -1.86
N LEU A 204 -8.15 -22.16 -0.53
CA LEU A 204 -7.54 -23.29 0.15
C LEU A 204 -8.38 -24.57 0.14
N SER A 205 -9.70 -24.43 0.08
CA SER A 205 -10.65 -25.56 0.13
C SER A 205 -10.90 -26.20 -1.22
N PHE A 206 -10.55 -25.51 -2.31
CA PHE A 206 -10.65 -26.00 -3.69
C PHE A 206 -9.29 -25.87 -4.37
N PRO A 207 -8.30 -26.76 -4.09
CA PRO A 207 -7.10 -26.80 -4.89
C PRO A 207 -7.50 -27.11 -6.33
N GLU A 208 -7.01 -26.32 -7.26
CA GLU A 208 -7.30 -26.48 -8.70
C GLU A 208 -7.05 -27.93 -9.12
N ARG A 209 -8.12 -28.61 -9.50
CA ARG A 209 -8.06 -29.84 -10.29
C ARG A 209 -7.71 -29.43 -11.72
N GLY A 210 -6.46 -29.63 -12.11
CA GLY A 210 -6.18 -29.69 -13.53
C GLY A 210 -5.01 -28.88 -14.05
N ALA A 211 -3.81 -29.38 -13.80
CA ALA A 211 -2.79 -29.31 -14.81
C ALA A 211 -2.39 -30.77 -15.12
N SER A 212 -3.18 -31.40 -15.99
CA SER A 212 -2.78 -32.64 -16.66
C SER A 212 -1.51 -32.32 -17.45
N GLN A 213 -0.44 -33.00 -17.13
CA GLN A 213 0.78 -33.04 -17.96
C GLN A 213 0.40 -33.63 -19.32
N PRO A 214 0.82 -33.04 -20.44
CA PRO A 214 0.86 -33.75 -21.70
C PRO A 214 2.11 -34.68 -21.70
N THR A 215 1.85 -35.88 -22.05
CA THR A 215 2.79 -36.97 -22.42
C THR A 215 3.69 -36.54 -23.57
#